data_4a18dc6a654c98020f5d4c01a5fa52d1
#
_entry.id   4a18dc6a654c98020f5d4c01a5fa52d1
#
_cell.length_a   1.000
_cell.length_b   1.000
_cell.length_c   1.000
_cell.angle_alpha   90.00
_cell.angle_beta   90.00
_cell.angle_gamma   90.00
#
_symmetry.space_group_name_H-M   'P 1'
#
loop_
_entity.id
_entity.type
_entity.pdbx_description
1 polymer ?
#
loop_
_entity_poly.entity_id
_entity_poly.type
_entity_poly.pdbx_seq_one_letter_code
_entity_poly.pdbx_strand_id
1 'polypeptide(L)'
;PSGLLTAGKLPGEATIMARFRGSIATWNTIVPRPGETEPDARDRLPVNNLIDELAWKKLRELNVLPSEPCDDATFLRRASLDCVGRLPTADEARAFLADTSADKRERLIDALLARSEYADRQANLWADLLRPNPYRVGIKPTLALDTFLRDAFASNMPYDQFVAELLTAEGSVWRNGAAVIYRDRRSPDEIVTMASQLFLGVRVECAKCHQHPFEVYGQGDFYGLAAYFSRVGYSGTGLSPPISGGEELVVIKDSGSVSHPLSGKPLVPKPLGVATSEDAEQPAAGIDPRQELIDWLTTPDNPTFAAAGANRIWAELFGIGIV
;
A
#
# COMPACT_ATOMS: atom_id res chain seq x y z
N PRO A 1 10.03 -18.61 38.21
CA PRO A 1 8.74 -18.31 37.59
C PRO A 1 8.13 -19.62 37.10
N SER A 2 6.89 -19.88 37.48
CA SER A 2 6.19 -21.14 37.17
C SER A 2 5.73 -21.25 35.73
N GLY A 3 5.81 -20.18 34.95
CA GLY A 3 5.23 -20.09 33.61
C GLY A 3 3.69 -20.04 33.60
N LEU A 4 3.06 -19.96 34.77
CA LEU A 4 1.62 -19.85 34.90
C LEU A 4 1.17 -18.44 34.51
N LEU A 5 0.22 -18.35 33.57
CA LEU A 5 -0.46 -17.13 33.18
C LEU A 5 -1.87 -17.12 33.75
N THR A 6 -2.24 -16.02 34.38
CA THR A 6 -3.59 -15.87 34.97
C THR A 6 -4.28 -14.72 34.26
N ALA A 7 -5.47 -14.98 33.71
CA ALA A 7 -6.28 -13.96 33.06
C ALA A 7 -6.74 -12.91 34.10
N GLY A 8 -6.65 -11.64 33.73
CA GLY A 8 -7.21 -10.53 34.47
C GLY A 8 -8.73 -10.42 34.33
N LYS A 9 -9.32 -9.38 34.93
CA LYS A 9 -10.76 -9.09 34.84
C LYS A 9 -11.13 -8.19 33.67
N LEU A 10 -10.15 -7.56 33.01
CA LEU A 10 -10.38 -6.68 31.88
C LEU A 10 -10.59 -7.52 30.62
N PRO A 11 -11.73 -7.37 29.92
CA PRO A 11 -11.95 -8.05 28.66
C PRO A 11 -11.09 -7.45 27.57
N GLY A 12 -10.70 -8.27 26.61
CA GLY A 12 -9.88 -7.86 25.47
C GLY A 12 -8.96 -8.95 24.98
N GLU A 13 -8.00 -8.56 24.17
CA GLU A 13 -6.97 -9.43 23.62
C GLU A 13 -5.59 -9.06 24.17
N ALA A 14 -4.76 -10.05 24.30
CA ALA A 14 -3.36 -9.86 24.67
C ALA A 14 -2.47 -10.84 23.92
N THR A 15 -1.36 -10.36 23.41
CA THR A 15 -0.27 -11.21 22.92
C THR A 15 0.76 -11.39 24.02
N ILE A 16 0.96 -12.62 24.42
CA ILE A 16 1.94 -13.00 25.43
C ILE A 16 3.20 -13.44 24.71
N MET A 17 4.31 -12.79 25.03
CA MET A 17 5.62 -13.12 24.47
C MET A 17 6.46 -13.84 25.50
N ALA A 18 6.94 -15.04 25.18
CA ALA A 18 7.93 -15.76 25.93
C ALA A 18 9.29 -15.69 25.22
N ARG A 19 10.33 -15.30 25.95
CA ARG A 19 11.71 -15.23 25.45
C ARG A 19 12.61 -16.13 26.28
N PHE A 20 13.33 -17.03 25.60
CA PHE A 20 14.29 -17.91 26.22
C PHE A 20 15.50 -18.13 25.30
N ARG A 21 16.71 -17.83 25.79
CA ARG A 21 17.99 -18.03 25.07
C ARG A 21 18.00 -17.48 23.63
N GLY A 22 17.36 -16.33 23.39
CA GLY A 22 17.28 -15.73 22.06
C GLY A 22 16.11 -16.20 21.21
N SER A 23 15.45 -17.30 21.55
CA SER A 23 14.21 -17.71 20.92
C SER A 23 13.01 -16.96 21.48
N ILE A 24 12.06 -16.62 20.62
CA ILE A 24 10.82 -15.91 20.96
C ILE A 24 9.66 -16.79 20.51
N ALA A 25 8.68 -16.96 21.40
CA ALA A 25 7.38 -17.53 21.06
C ALA A 25 6.28 -16.57 21.49
N THR A 26 5.26 -16.45 20.69
CA THR A 26 4.09 -15.62 20.97
C THR A 26 2.84 -16.47 21.08
N TRP A 27 1.95 -16.08 21.99
CA TRP A 27 0.65 -16.70 22.16
C TRP A 27 -0.41 -15.62 22.32
N ASN A 28 -1.44 -15.67 21.46
CA ASN A 28 -2.57 -14.76 21.55
C ASN A 28 -3.64 -15.36 22.46
N THR A 29 -4.13 -14.56 23.38
CA THR A 29 -5.19 -14.95 24.30
C THR A 29 -6.30 -13.91 24.32
N ILE A 30 -7.50 -14.37 24.61
CA ILE A 30 -8.70 -13.55 24.70
C ILE A 30 -9.31 -13.69 26.09
N VAL A 31 -9.69 -12.56 26.68
CA VAL A 31 -10.55 -12.50 27.86
C VAL A 31 -11.90 -11.97 27.36
N PRO A 32 -12.94 -12.81 27.21
CA PRO A 32 -14.21 -12.38 26.69
C PRO A 32 -14.92 -11.43 27.67
N ARG A 33 -15.80 -10.57 27.15
CA ARG A 33 -16.64 -9.71 27.96
C ARG A 33 -17.49 -10.55 28.91
N PRO A 34 -17.61 -10.19 30.18
CA PRO A 34 -18.53 -10.86 31.09
C PRO A 34 -19.97 -10.52 30.73
N GLY A 35 -20.88 -11.43 30.99
CA GLY A 35 -22.33 -11.29 30.76
C GLY A 35 -22.86 -12.33 29.78
N GLU A 36 -24.14 -12.57 29.83
CA GLU A 36 -24.85 -13.39 28.85
C GLU A 36 -25.20 -12.50 27.65
N THR A 37 -24.67 -12.80 26.48
CA THR A 37 -25.22 -12.32 25.21
C THR A 37 -26.21 -13.37 24.75
N GLU A 38 -27.42 -12.96 24.37
CA GLU A 38 -28.42 -13.88 23.82
C GLU A 38 -27.78 -14.61 22.61
N PRO A 39 -27.69 -15.95 22.67
CA PRO A 39 -27.09 -16.74 21.58
C PRO A 39 -27.73 -16.44 20.22
N ASP A 40 -29.06 -16.29 20.22
CA ASP A 40 -29.87 -15.99 19.05
C ASP A 40 -29.51 -14.67 18.34
N ALA A 41 -29.05 -13.66 19.06
CA ALA A 41 -28.74 -12.36 18.46
C ALA A 41 -27.50 -12.40 17.58
N ARG A 42 -26.58 -13.36 17.83
CA ARG A 42 -25.35 -13.53 17.06
C ARG A 42 -25.55 -14.37 15.81
N ASP A 43 -26.45 -15.34 15.86
CA ASP A 43 -26.72 -16.27 14.76
C ASP A 43 -27.58 -15.62 13.66
N ARG A 44 -28.19 -14.46 13.96
CA ARG A 44 -29.00 -13.67 13.01
C ARG A 44 -28.20 -12.64 12.20
N LEU A 45 -26.89 -12.48 12.45
CA LEU A 45 -26.10 -11.53 11.71
C LEU A 45 -25.94 -11.97 10.25
N PRO A 46 -26.22 -11.10 9.27
CA PRO A 46 -26.07 -11.45 7.88
C PRO A 46 -24.58 -11.67 7.56
N VAL A 47 -24.30 -12.71 6.79
CA VAL A 47 -22.96 -13.01 6.27
C VAL A 47 -23.00 -12.77 4.77
N ASN A 48 -22.45 -11.65 4.32
CA ASN A 48 -22.45 -11.25 2.92
C ASN A 48 -21.13 -11.65 2.22
N ASN A 49 -20.05 -11.78 2.99
CA ASN A 49 -18.73 -12.08 2.47
C ASN A 49 -17.80 -12.66 3.55
N LEU A 50 -16.57 -13.04 3.14
CA LEU A 50 -15.54 -13.59 4.03
C LEU A 50 -15.20 -12.65 5.22
N ILE A 51 -15.27 -11.34 5.02
CA ILE A 51 -14.95 -10.38 6.09
C ILE A 51 -16.00 -10.50 7.21
N ASP A 52 -17.28 -10.61 6.86
CA ASP A 52 -18.34 -10.81 7.83
C ASP A 52 -18.14 -12.11 8.63
N GLU A 53 -17.81 -13.22 7.95
CA GLU A 53 -17.54 -14.51 8.62
C GLU A 53 -16.44 -14.37 9.68
N LEU A 54 -15.32 -13.76 9.31
CA LEU A 54 -14.16 -13.57 10.20
C LEU A 54 -14.48 -12.58 11.32
N ALA A 55 -15.16 -11.48 11.00
CA ALA A 55 -15.56 -10.47 11.97
C ALA A 55 -16.54 -11.03 13.00
N TRP A 56 -17.57 -11.75 12.54
CA TRP A 56 -18.55 -12.36 13.45
C TRP A 56 -17.93 -13.47 14.31
N LYS A 57 -16.99 -14.26 13.75
CA LYS A 57 -16.23 -15.23 14.55
C LYS A 57 -15.45 -14.51 15.65
N LYS A 58 -14.75 -13.43 15.33
CA LYS A 58 -13.96 -12.66 16.30
C LYS A 58 -14.84 -12.02 17.38
N LEU A 59 -15.97 -11.42 17.00
CA LEU A 59 -16.90 -10.83 17.94
C LEU A 59 -17.53 -11.88 18.88
N ARG A 60 -17.80 -13.10 18.38
CA ARG A 60 -18.22 -14.22 19.23
C ARG A 60 -17.17 -14.60 20.26
N GLU A 61 -15.91 -14.71 19.86
CA GLU A 61 -14.80 -15.02 20.77
C GLU A 61 -14.64 -13.96 21.87
N LEU A 62 -14.85 -12.69 21.54
CA LEU A 62 -14.77 -11.55 22.45
C LEU A 62 -16.02 -11.37 23.32
N ASN A 63 -17.08 -12.10 23.02
CA ASN A 63 -18.42 -11.91 23.62
C ASN A 63 -18.95 -10.48 23.41
N VAL A 64 -18.83 -9.95 22.21
CA VAL A 64 -19.27 -8.61 21.79
C VAL A 64 -20.35 -8.74 20.72
N LEU A 65 -21.44 -7.98 20.88
CA LEU A 65 -22.42 -7.78 19.80
C LEU A 65 -22.00 -6.59 18.95
N PRO A 66 -22.12 -6.65 17.62
CA PRO A 66 -21.96 -5.48 16.78
C PRO A 66 -23.08 -4.47 17.06
N SER A 67 -22.83 -3.21 16.75
CA SER A 67 -23.88 -2.20 16.75
C SER A 67 -24.83 -2.43 15.58
N GLU A 68 -26.07 -1.93 15.72
CA GLU A 68 -27.01 -1.92 14.62
C GLU A 68 -26.45 -1.16 13.41
N PRO A 69 -26.85 -1.54 12.18
CA PRO A 69 -26.51 -0.77 10.99
C PRO A 69 -26.93 0.69 11.15
N CYS A 70 -26.13 1.60 10.63
CA CYS A 70 -26.45 3.02 10.69
C CYS A 70 -27.70 3.36 9.86
N ASP A 71 -28.38 4.44 10.23
CA ASP A 71 -29.49 4.97 9.45
C ASP A 71 -29.05 5.49 8.08
N ASP A 72 -30.02 5.78 7.21
CA ASP A 72 -29.76 6.21 5.84
C ASP A 72 -29.08 7.57 5.74
N ALA A 73 -29.35 8.49 6.65
CA ALA A 73 -28.69 9.80 6.66
C ALA A 73 -27.20 9.68 7.02
N THR A 74 -26.89 8.86 8.02
CA THR A 74 -25.52 8.53 8.40
C THR A 74 -24.81 7.77 7.30
N PHE A 75 -25.46 6.78 6.66
CA PHE A 75 -24.91 6.03 5.55
C PHE A 75 -24.57 6.94 4.37
N LEU A 76 -25.52 7.78 3.92
CA LEU A 76 -25.30 8.72 2.83
C LEU A 76 -24.11 9.63 3.09
N ARG A 77 -24.04 10.20 4.31
CA ARG A 77 -22.94 11.08 4.70
C ARG A 77 -21.59 10.36 4.64
N ARG A 78 -21.50 9.16 5.22
CA ARG A 78 -20.24 8.38 5.25
C ARG A 78 -19.83 7.95 3.85
N ALA A 79 -20.72 7.34 3.08
CA ALA A 79 -20.43 6.92 1.72
C ALA A 79 -19.97 8.09 0.82
N SER A 80 -20.61 9.27 0.94
CA SER A 80 -20.19 10.45 0.19
C SER A 80 -18.78 10.92 0.58
N LEU A 81 -18.45 10.94 1.88
CA LEU A 81 -17.12 11.34 2.33
C LEU A 81 -16.05 10.31 1.94
N ASP A 82 -16.35 9.02 2.04
CA ASP A 82 -15.41 7.94 1.75
C ASP A 82 -15.17 7.79 0.24
N CYS A 83 -16.20 7.95 -0.60
CA CYS A 83 -16.04 7.82 -2.06
C CYS A 83 -15.55 9.12 -2.73
N VAL A 84 -16.19 10.26 -2.42
CA VAL A 84 -15.96 11.52 -3.19
C VAL A 84 -15.36 12.66 -2.36
N GLY A 85 -15.12 12.45 -1.07
CA GLY A 85 -14.45 13.41 -0.20
C GLY A 85 -15.27 14.66 0.15
N ARG A 86 -16.56 14.71 -0.20
CA ARG A 86 -17.45 15.84 0.11
C ARG A 86 -18.79 15.39 0.69
N LEU A 87 -19.46 16.30 1.36
CA LEU A 87 -20.82 16.07 1.84
C LEU A 87 -21.80 16.02 0.65
N PRO A 88 -22.90 15.25 0.75
CA PRO A 88 -23.99 15.32 -0.21
C PRO A 88 -24.62 16.71 -0.23
N THR A 89 -25.11 17.15 -1.37
CA THR A 89 -25.93 18.35 -1.48
C THR A 89 -27.29 18.13 -0.85
N ALA A 90 -28.01 19.22 -0.56
CA ALA A 90 -29.36 19.13 0.01
C ALA A 90 -30.33 18.34 -0.90
N ASP A 91 -30.17 18.47 -2.23
CA ASP A 91 -31.03 17.76 -3.19
C ASP A 91 -30.67 16.27 -3.26
N GLU A 92 -29.36 15.90 -3.27
CA GLU A 92 -28.90 14.52 -3.16
C GLU A 92 -29.45 13.86 -1.88
N ALA A 93 -29.38 14.58 -0.75
CA ALA A 93 -29.88 14.08 0.52
C ALA A 93 -31.40 13.85 0.51
N ARG A 94 -32.19 14.82 0.00
CA ARG A 94 -33.65 14.67 -0.12
C ARG A 94 -34.02 13.50 -1.03
N ALA A 95 -33.37 13.37 -2.18
CA ALA A 95 -33.63 12.30 -3.13
C ALA A 95 -33.34 10.93 -2.54
N PHE A 96 -32.18 10.75 -1.89
CA PHE A 96 -31.81 9.47 -1.28
C PHE A 96 -32.71 9.09 -0.09
N LEU A 97 -33.06 10.06 0.77
CA LEU A 97 -33.92 9.79 1.93
C LEU A 97 -35.38 9.50 1.53
N ALA A 98 -35.86 10.07 0.42
CA ALA A 98 -37.18 9.80 -0.13
C ALA A 98 -37.25 8.45 -0.87
N ASP A 99 -36.14 7.90 -1.32
CA ASP A 99 -36.11 6.60 -2.00
C ASP A 99 -36.38 5.47 -0.99
N THR A 100 -37.40 4.67 -1.28
CA THR A 100 -37.82 3.51 -0.44
C THR A 100 -37.33 2.16 -1.01
N SER A 101 -36.54 2.16 -2.08
CA SER A 101 -36.03 0.95 -2.71
C SER A 101 -35.07 0.21 -1.79
N ALA A 102 -35.15 -1.13 -1.79
CA ALA A 102 -34.28 -1.96 -0.95
C ALA A 102 -32.79 -1.86 -1.32
N ASP A 103 -32.49 -1.62 -2.60
CA ASP A 103 -31.14 -1.54 -3.19
C ASP A 103 -30.57 -0.12 -3.24
N LYS A 104 -31.21 0.85 -2.64
CA LYS A 104 -30.81 2.27 -2.76
C LYS A 104 -29.38 2.56 -2.26
N ARG A 105 -28.90 1.83 -1.25
CA ARG A 105 -27.55 1.98 -0.72
C ARG A 105 -26.49 1.49 -1.70
N GLU A 106 -26.75 0.36 -2.34
CA GLU A 106 -25.88 -0.21 -3.36
C GLU A 106 -25.80 0.71 -4.59
N ARG A 107 -26.95 1.16 -5.10
CA ARG A 107 -27.02 2.13 -6.21
C ARG A 107 -26.33 3.46 -5.89
N LEU A 108 -26.41 3.90 -4.64
CA LEU A 108 -25.67 5.11 -4.22
C LEU A 108 -24.18 4.90 -4.31
N ILE A 109 -23.64 3.76 -3.84
CA ILE A 109 -22.20 3.45 -3.93
C ILE A 109 -21.76 3.46 -5.39
N ASP A 110 -22.45 2.74 -6.26
CA ASP A 110 -22.13 2.68 -7.68
C ASP A 110 -22.13 4.07 -8.34
N ALA A 111 -23.15 4.88 -8.02
CA ALA A 111 -23.25 6.24 -8.52
C ALA A 111 -22.11 7.15 -8.01
N LEU A 112 -21.66 6.98 -6.76
CA LEU A 112 -20.53 7.74 -6.20
C LEU A 112 -19.20 7.32 -6.82
N LEU A 113 -18.98 6.02 -7.01
CA LEU A 113 -17.76 5.49 -7.64
C LEU A 113 -17.63 5.89 -9.13
N ALA A 114 -18.75 6.10 -9.81
CA ALA A 114 -18.77 6.57 -11.20
C ALA A 114 -18.52 8.08 -11.38
N ARG A 115 -18.39 8.83 -10.29
CA ARG A 115 -18.17 10.30 -10.37
C ARG A 115 -16.71 10.65 -10.60
N SER A 116 -16.48 11.78 -11.27
CA SER A 116 -15.12 12.34 -11.43
C SER A 116 -14.47 12.69 -10.09
N GLU A 117 -15.25 13.11 -9.09
CA GLU A 117 -14.75 13.42 -7.74
C GLU A 117 -14.14 12.20 -7.03
N TYR A 118 -14.56 10.96 -7.40
CA TYR A 118 -13.90 9.75 -6.92
C TYR A 118 -12.43 9.70 -7.40
N ALA A 119 -12.21 9.90 -8.68
CA ALA A 119 -10.87 9.92 -9.25
C ALA A 119 -10.03 11.07 -8.65
N ASP A 120 -10.62 12.25 -8.47
CA ASP A 120 -9.97 13.39 -7.83
C ASP A 120 -9.53 13.08 -6.39
N ARG A 121 -10.41 12.44 -5.62
CA ARG A 121 -10.11 12.04 -4.24
C ARG A 121 -8.97 11.01 -4.19
N GLN A 122 -9.05 9.96 -4.99
CA GLN A 122 -8.05 8.91 -5.03
C GLN A 122 -6.69 9.45 -5.51
N ALA A 123 -6.69 10.32 -6.52
CA ALA A 123 -5.48 10.99 -6.99
C ALA A 123 -4.81 11.81 -5.88
N ASN A 124 -5.59 12.55 -5.08
CA ASN A 124 -5.06 13.31 -3.96
C ASN A 124 -4.44 12.40 -2.88
N LEU A 125 -5.10 11.28 -2.52
CA LEU A 125 -4.58 10.31 -1.57
C LEU A 125 -3.25 9.71 -2.03
N TRP A 126 -3.16 9.35 -3.31
CA TRP A 126 -1.92 8.81 -3.88
C TRP A 126 -0.84 9.87 -4.08
N ALA A 127 -1.21 11.11 -4.37
CA ALA A 127 -0.26 12.23 -4.38
C ALA A 127 0.37 12.44 -2.99
N ASP A 128 -0.42 12.32 -1.92
CA ASP A 128 0.10 12.37 -0.54
C ASP A 128 1.04 11.20 -0.21
N LEU A 129 0.80 10.02 -0.75
CA LEU A 129 1.67 8.85 -0.57
C LEU A 129 2.97 8.96 -1.37
N LEU A 130 2.88 9.37 -2.62
CA LEU A 130 4.04 9.53 -3.52
C LEU A 130 4.84 10.79 -3.20
N ARG A 131 4.21 11.82 -2.64
CA ARG A 131 4.81 13.07 -2.15
C ARG A 131 5.76 13.75 -3.14
N PRO A 132 5.34 14.06 -4.36
CA PRO A 132 6.19 14.81 -5.27
C PRO A 132 6.43 16.20 -4.69
N ASN A 133 7.71 16.52 -4.43
CA ASN A 133 8.05 17.83 -3.91
C ASN A 133 8.18 18.84 -5.06
N PRO A 134 7.27 19.82 -5.23
CA PRO A 134 7.31 20.78 -6.34
C PRO A 134 8.60 21.58 -6.43
N TYR A 135 9.26 21.81 -5.29
CA TYR A 135 10.58 22.51 -5.27
C TYR A 135 11.72 21.62 -5.81
N ARG A 136 11.61 20.30 -5.71
CA ARG A 136 12.60 19.36 -6.26
C ARG A 136 12.29 18.99 -7.70
N VAL A 137 11.03 18.68 -8.01
CA VAL A 137 10.65 18.16 -9.33
C VAL A 137 10.21 19.25 -10.31
N GLY A 138 9.70 20.37 -9.82
CA GLY A 138 9.12 21.45 -10.62
C GLY A 138 7.60 21.30 -10.79
N ILE A 139 6.94 22.42 -11.11
CA ILE A 139 5.48 22.50 -11.22
C ILE A 139 4.94 21.61 -12.36
N LYS A 140 5.55 21.66 -13.55
CA LYS A 140 5.10 20.87 -14.70
C LYS A 140 5.11 19.36 -14.44
N PRO A 141 6.20 18.75 -13.92
CA PRO A 141 6.17 17.35 -13.52
C PRO A 141 5.12 17.04 -12.44
N THR A 142 4.94 17.91 -11.45
CA THR A 142 3.90 17.71 -10.43
C THR A 142 2.50 17.64 -11.06
N LEU A 143 2.19 18.54 -12.01
CA LEU A 143 0.93 18.51 -12.76
C LEU A 143 0.81 17.27 -13.64
N ALA A 144 1.92 16.83 -14.28
CA ALA A 144 1.91 15.61 -15.07
C ALA A 144 1.59 14.36 -14.22
N LEU A 145 2.16 14.27 -13.01
CA LEU A 145 1.83 13.19 -12.07
C LEU A 145 0.37 13.28 -11.61
N ASP A 146 -0.13 14.47 -11.29
CA ASP A 146 -1.55 14.66 -10.92
C ASP A 146 -2.48 14.20 -12.04
N THR A 147 -2.18 14.55 -13.30
CA THR A 147 -2.93 14.08 -14.46
C THR A 147 -2.90 12.55 -14.58
N PHE A 148 -1.70 11.93 -14.48
CA PHE A 148 -1.57 10.48 -14.53
C PHE A 148 -2.42 9.79 -13.44
N LEU A 149 -2.37 10.30 -12.22
CA LEU A 149 -3.14 9.73 -11.11
C LEU A 149 -4.65 9.83 -11.37
N ARG A 150 -5.13 11.00 -11.79
CA ARG A 150 -6.56 11.19 -12.14
C ARG A 150 -7.02 10.27 -13.26
N ASP A 151 -6.23 10.16 -14.32
CA ASP A 151 -6.56 9.31 -15.47
C ASP A 151 -6.57 7.82 -15.08
N ALA A 152 -5.62 7.38 -14.25
CA ALA A 152 -5.56 6.02 -13.74
C ALA A 152 -6.82 5.65 -12.92
N PHE A 153 -7.26 6.53 -12.02
CA PHE A 153 -8.46 6.28 -11.23
C PHE A 153 -9.76 6.50 -12.02
N ALA A 154 -9.81 7.46 -12.93
CA ALA A 154 -10.98 7.66 -13.79
C ALA A 154 -11.21 6.49 -14.76
N SER A 155 -10.14 5.85 -15.23
CA SER A 155 -10.20 4.65 -16.08
C SER A 155 -10.35 3.35 -15.29
N ASN A 156 -10.37 3.42 -13.94
CA ASN A 156 -10.33 2.26 -13.06
C ASN A 156 -9.18 1.29 -13.42
N MET A 157 -7.97 1.86 -13.59
CA MET A 157 -6.77 1.09 -13.92
C MET A 157 -6.54 -0.02 -12.89
N PRO A 158 -6.31 -1.29 -13.29
CA PRO A 158 -5.96 -2.36 -12.36
C PRO A 158 -4.75 -2.00 -11.49
N TYR A 159 -4.77 -2.39 -10.22
CA TYR A 159 -3.74 -2.00 -9.25
C TYR A 159 -2.34 -2.49 -9.62
N ASP A 160 -2.22 -3.69 -10.14
CA ASP A 160 -0.99 -4.27 -10.66
C ASP A 160 -0.44 -3.46 -11.84
N GLN A 161 -1.31 -3.07 -12.78
CA GLN A 161 -0.94 -2.20 -13.90
C GLN A 161 -0.52 -0.81 -13.40
N PHE A 162 -1.24 -0.23 -12.45
CA PHE A 162 -0.88 1.07 -11.86
C PHE A 162 0.52 1.06 -11.24
N VAL A 163 0.86 -0.01 -10.51
CA VAL A 163 2.19 -0.16 -9.91
C VAL A 163 3.26 -0.42 -10.98
N ALA A 164 2.95 -1.23 -11.99
CA ALA A 164 3.84 -1.46 -13.12
C ALA A 164 4.16 -0.15 -13.85
N GLU A 165 3.16 0.64 -14.21
CA GLU A 165 3.31 1.94 -14.86
C GLU A 165 4.20 2.90 -14.06
N LEU A 166 4.06 2.92 -12.74
CA LEU A 166 4.91 3.73 -11.86
C LEU A 166 6.36 3.24 -11.83
N LEU A 167 6.56 1.95 -11.57
CA LEU A 167 7.91 1.40 -11.31
C LEU A 167 8.73 1.15 -12.58
N THR A 168 8.10 1.04 -13.75
CA THR A 168 8.80 0.89 -15.03
C THR A 168 8.77 2.15 -15.91
N ALA A 169 8.26 3.26 -15.36
CA ALA A 169 8.12 4.51 -16.11
C ALA A 169 9.43 4.98 -16.75
N GLU A 170 9.30 5.47 -17.98
CA GLU A 170 10.38 6.06 -18.79
C GLU A 170 9.89 7.30 -19.54
N GLY A 171 10.84 8.04 -20.10
CA GLY A 171 10.58 9.18 -20.96
C GLY A 171 10.48 10.49 -20.21
N SER A 172 9.80 11.45 -20.81
CA SER A 172 9.71 12.82 -20.34
C SER A 172 8.89 12.96 -19.06
N VAL A 173 9.46 13.52 -18.02
CA VAL A 173 8.73 13.86 -16.78
C VAL A 173 7.66 14.94 -16.97
N TRP A 174 7.59 15.59 -18.15
CA TRP A 174 6.53 16.53 -18.47
C TRP A 174 5.34 15.89 -19.17
N ARG A 175 5.53 14.71 -19.79
CA ARG A 175 4.53 13.99 -20.59
C ARG A 175 4.11 12.68 -19.96
N ASN A 176 5.04 11.99 -19.30
CA ASN A 176 4.78 10.78 -18.56
C ASN A 176 4.80 11.11 -17.05
N GLY A 177 3.60 11.26 -16.46
CA GLY A 177 3.46 11.59 -15.05
C GLY A 177 4.04 10.51 -14.11
N ALA A 178 3.95 9.24 -14.50
CA ALA A 178 4.52 8.14 -13.71
C ALA A 178 6.04 8.26 -13.56
N ALA A 179 6.76 8.80 -14.55
CA ALA A 179 8.21 8.99 -14.50
C ALA A 179 8.68 10.03 -13.46
N VAL A 180 7.77 10.83 -12.92
CA VAL A 180 8.09 11.89 -11.94
C VAL A 180 8.63 11.34 -10.64
N ILE A 181 8.24 10.12 -10.25
CA ILE A 181 8.79 9.46 -9.05
C ILE A 181 10.32 9.34 -9.11
N TYR A 182 10.89 9.14 -10.29
CA TYR A 182 12.32 9.05 -10.53
C TYR A 182 13.02 10.41 -10.47
N ARG A 183 12.33 11.49 -10.78
CA ARG A 183 12.86 12.83 -10.63
C ARG A 183 12.96 13.26 -9.17
N ASP A 184 12.02 12.83 -8.35
CA ASP A 184 12.02 13.11 -6.91
C ASP A 184 12.99 12.21 -6.15
N ARG A 185 13.04 10.93 -6.50
CA ARG A 185 13.91 9.91 -5.92
C ARG A 185 14.92 9.44 -6.96
N ARG A 186 16.16 9.91 -6.82
CA ARG A 186 17.14 9.78 -7.90
C ARG A 186 18.09 8.61 -7.75
N SER A 187 18.15 8.01 -6.59
CA SER A 187 19.03 6.88 -6.31
C SER A 187 18.24 5.59 -6.13
N PRO A 188 18.82 4.43 -6.49
CA PRO A 188 18.17 3.12 -6.29
C PRO A 188 17.67 2.88 -4.86
N ASP A 189 18.42 3.35 -3.87
CA ASP A 189 18.06 3.21 -2.44
C ASP A 189 16.87 4.09 -2.02
N GLU A 190 16.71 5.30 -2.57
CA GLU A 190 15.53 6.12 -2.35
C GLU A 190 14.29 5.50 -2.99
N ILE A 191 14.43 4.93 -4.20
CA ILE A 191 13.33 4.31 -4.93
C ILE A 191 12.87 3.05 -4.21
N VAL A 192 13.80 2.17 -3.81
CA VAL A 192 13.44 0.93 -3.13
C VAL A 192 12.81 1.16 -1.76
N THR A 193 13.28 2.18 -1.04
CA THR A 193 12.66 2.57 0.25
C THR A 193 11.19 2.97 0.05
N MET A 194 10.89 3.76 -0.96
CA MET A 194 9.52 4.13 -1.31
C MET A 194 8.71 2.92 -1.80
N ALA A 195 9.24 2.16 -2.77
CA ALA A 195 8.53 1.04 -3.38
C ALA A 195 8.19 -0.06 -2.37
N SER A 196 9.13 -0.43 -1.50
CA SER A 196 8.88 -1.44 -0.47
C SER A 196 7.83 -1.00 0.55
N GLN A 197 7.87 0.26 0.98
CA GLN A 197 6.89 0.77 1.93
C GLN A 197 5.49 0.90 1.29
N LEU A 198 5.41 1.36 0.04
CA LEU A 198 4.11 1.58 -0.60
C LEU A 198 3.50 0.29 -1.14
N PHE A 199 4.30 -0.60 -1.73
CA PHE A 199 3.78 -1.74 -2.48
C PHE A 199 3.99 -3.10 -1.81
N LEU A 200 4.92 -3.19 -0.86
CA LEU A 200 5.13 -4.42 -0.08
C LEU A 200 4.70 -4.29 1.40
N GLY A 201 4.40 -3.06 1.87
CA GLY A 201 4.07 -2.83 3.27
C GLY A 201 5.25 -2.99 4.24
N VAL A 202 6.48 -3.08 3.73
CA VAL A 202 7.69 -3.33 4.52
C VAL A 202 8.61 -2.12 4.50
N ARG A 203 9.08 -1.69 5.67
CA ARG A 203 10.06 -0.60 5.80
C ARG A 203 11.48 -1.15 5.76
N VAL A 204 11.99 -1.46 4.57
CA VAL A 204 13.32 -2.06 4.41
C VAL A 204 14.49 -1.10 4.70
N GLU A 205 14.23 0.19 4.94
CA GLU A 205 15.28 1.21 5.12
C GLU A 205 16.26 0.86 6.25
N CYS A 206 15.81 0.23 7.34
CA CYS A 206 16.69 -0.24 8.43
C CYS A 206 17.72 -1.24 7.92
N ALA A 207 17.34 -2.10 6.97
CA ALA A 207 18.22 -3.11 6.38
C ALA A 207 19.34 -2.51 5.51
N LYS A 208 19.26 -1.22 5.15
CA LYS A 208 20.33 -0.50 4.45
C LYS A 208 21.65 -0.48 5.22
N CYS A 209 21.60 -0.40 6.56
CA CYS A 209 22.77 -0.23 7.41
C CYS A 209 23.12 -1.47 8.26
N HIS A 210 22.12 -2.22 8.70
CA HIS A 210 22.26 -3.37 9.60
C HIS A 210 21.14 -4.38 9.38
N GLN A 211 21.20 -5.53 10.05
CA GLN A 211 20.07 -6.47 10.06
C GLN A 211 18.80 -5.79 10.56
N HIS A 212 17.70 -5.98 9.83
CA HIS A 212 16.43 -5.36 10.20
C HIS A 212 16.00 -5.80 11.61
N PRO A 213 15.58 -4.87 12.51
CA PRO A 213 15.33 -5.20 13.91
C PRO A 213 14.10 -6.08 14.14
N PHE A 214 13.14 -6.10 13.22
CA PHE A 214 11.86 -6.81 13.35
C PHE A 214 11.61 -7.81 12.23
N GLU A 215 12.35 -7.71 11.12
CA GLU A 215 12.17 -8.54 9.94
C GLU A 215 13.43 -9.39 9.69
N VAL A 216 13.30 -10.36 8.82
CA VAL A 216 14.41 -11.29 8.47
C VAL A 216 15.40 -10.69 7.48
N TYR A 217 15.23 -9.46 7.06
CA TYR A 217 15.98 -8.82 5.99
C TYR A 217 17.29 -8.20 6.47
N GLY A 218 18.33 -8.33 5.66
CA GLY A 218 19.64 -7.72 5.86
C GLY A 218 20.05 -6.82 4.69
N GLN A 219 21.29 -6.32 4.76
CA GLN A 219 21.87 -5.44 3.72
C GLN A 219 21.80 -6.07 2.33
N GLY A 220 22.07 -7.37 2.20
CA GLY A 220 21.98 -8.08 0.93
C GLY A 220 20.59 -8.06 0.32
N ASP A 221 19.54 -8.07 1.14
CA ASP A 221 18.14 -8.00 0.68
C ASP A 221 17.80 -6.59 0.22
N PHE A 222 18.18 -5.56 1.00
CA PHE A 222 17.96 -4.17 0.64
C PHE A 222 18.63 -3.81 -0.68
N TYR A 223 19.94 -4.07 -0.80
CA TYR A 223 20.71 -3.70 -2.00
C TYR A 223 20.43 -4.62 -3.18
N GLY A 224 20.03 -5.88 -2.97
CA GLY A 224 19.53 -6.75 -4.03
C GLY A 224 18.24 -6.23 -4.64
N LEU A 225 17.29 -5.78 -3.80
CA LEU A 225 16.07 -5.12 -4.28
C LEU A 225 16.38 -3.79 -4.98
N ALA A 226 17.34 -2.99 -4.46
CA ALA A 226 17.76 -1.74 -5.08
C ALA A 226 18.45 -1.95 -6.44
N ALA A 227 19.04 -3.11 -6.68
CA ALA A 227 19.71 -3.43 -7.93
C ALA A 227 18.78 -3.46 -9.14
N TYR A 228 17.46 -3.71 -8.95
CA TYR A 228 16.46 -3.56 -10.01
C TYR A 228 16.42 -2.15 -10.60
N PHE A 229 16.77 -1.14 -9.83
CA PHE A 229 16.74 0.28 -10.25
C PHE A 229 18.14 0.80 -10.66
N SER A 230 19.15 -0.06 -10.72
CA SER A 230 20.52 0.32 -11.00
C SER A 230 20.76 0.92 -12.39
N ARG A 231 19.88 0.58 -13.34
CA ARG A 231 19.97 1.06 -14.74
C ARG A 231 19.14 2.32 -15.01
N VAL A 232 18.39 2.81 -14.04
CA VAL A 232 17.68 4.07 -14.20
C VAL A 232 18.65 5.21 -14.37
N GLY A 233 18.50 5.95 -15.44
CA GLY A 233 19.34 7.08 -15.80
C GLY A 233 18.50 8.30 -16.17
N TYR A 234 19.21 9.41 -16.31
CA TYR A 234 18.58 10.70 -16.58
C TYR A 234 19.28 11.36 -17.74
N SER A 235 18.49 11.91 -18.68
CA SER A 235 18.98 12.69 -19.83
C SER A 235 18.07 13.91 -20.01
N GLY A 236 18.63 15.00 -20.48
CA GLY A 236 17.84 16.19 -20.78
C GLY A 236 18.63 17.47 -20.62
N THR A 237 18.00 18.57 -20.92
CA THR A 237 18.55 19.93 -20.81
C THR A 237 18.37 20.49 -19.40
N GLY A 238 18.09 19.62 -18.45
CA GLY A 238 17.70 20.00 -17.10
C GLY A 238 18.79 20.73 -16.34
N LEU A 239 18.43 21.84 -15.75
CA LEU A 239 19.19 22.40 -14.65
C LEU A 239 19.09 21.44 -13.46
N SER A 240 20.13 21.40 -12.64
CA SER A 240 20.12 20.56 -11.43
C SER A 240 18.93 20.91 -10.51
N PRO A 241 18.26 19.93 -9.89
CA PRO A 241 17.33 20.21 -8.81
C PRO A 241 18.02 21.10 -7.75
N PRO A 242 17.26 21.99 -7.07
CA PRO A 242 15.82 22.12 -6.98
C PRO A 242 15.18 23.10 -7.97
N ILE A 243 15.93 23.75 -8.84
CA ILE A 243 15.41 24.88 -9.64
C ILE A 243 15.21 24.52 -11.12
N SER A 244 15.08 23.25 -11.41
CA SER A 244 15.01 22.80 -12.79
C SER A 244 13.67 23.15 -13.45
N GLY A 245 13.66 24.21 -14.27
CA GLY A 245 12.59 24.44 -15.24
C GLY A 245 12.73 23.61 -16.52
N GLY A 246 13.78 22.75 -16.62
CA GLY A 246 14.07 21.95 -17.80
C GLY A 246 13.31 20.62 -17.85
N GLU A 247 13.07 20.14 -19.07
CA GLU A 247 12.57 18.79 -19.33
C GLU A 247 13.67 17.77 -19.02
N GLU A 248 13.35 16.72 -18.29
CA GLU A 248 14.21 15.59 -18.01
C GLU A 248 13.59 14.32 -18.54
N LEU A 249 14.41 13.44 -19.10
CA LEU A 249 14.01 12.13 -19.57
C LEU A 249 14.55 11.08 -18.62
N VAL A 250 13.67 10.23 -18.13
CA VAL A 250 14.06 8.98 -17.46
C VAL A 250 14.36 7.95 -18.54
N VAL A 251 15.54 7.34 -18.49
CA VAL A 251 16.00 6.38 -19.48
C VAL A 251 16.56 5.15 -18.80
N ILE A 252 16.53 4.00 -19.48
CA ILE A 252 17.22 2.80 -19.02
C ILE A 252 18.55 2.67 -19.73
N LYS A 253 19.62 2.56 -18.94
CA LYS A 253 20.99 2.37 -19.41
C LYS A 253 21.24 0.90 -19.71
N ASP A 254 22.15 0.63 -20.64
CA ASP A 254 22.57 -0.74 -20.96
C ASP A 254 23.25 -1.46 -19.78
N SER A 255 23.83 -0.69 -18.85
CA SER A 255 24.50 -1.21 -17.66
C SER A 255 24.26 -0.34 -16.44
N GLY A 256 24.36 -0.94 -15.29
CA GLY A 256 24.28 -0.31 -13.99
C GLY A 256 24.43 -1.37 -12.90
N SER A 257 24.97 -1.00 -11.77
CA SER A 257 25.10 -1.93 -10.64
C SER A 257 24.95 -1.20 -9.32
N VAL A 258 24.48 -1.94 -8.32
CA VAL A 258 24.47 -1.53 -6.91
C VAL A 258 25.48 -2.43 -6.19
N SER A 259 26.38 -1.85 -5.40
CA SER A 259 27.38 -2.60 -4.67
C SER A 259 27.00 -2.78 -3.21
N HIS A 260 27.34 -3.93 -2.66
CA HIS A 260 27.19 -4.17 -1.22
C HIS A 260 28.15 -3.25 -0.44
N PRO A 261 27.68 -2.48 0.54
CA PRO A 261 28.46 -1.40 1.16
C PRO A 261 29.72 -1.88 1.90
N LEU A 262 29.70 -3.09 2.45
CA LEU A 262 30.84 -3.64 3.21
C LEU A 262 31.83 -4.39 2.32
N SER A 263 31.37 -5.17 1.33
CA SER A 263 32.24 -5.99 0.50
C SER A 263 32.66 -5.30 -0.79
N GLY A 264 31.97 -4.24 -1.22
CA GLY A 264 32.18 -3.59 -2.51
C GLY A 264 31.77 -4.43 -3.72
N LYS A 265 31.27 -5.67 -3.51
CA LYS A 265 30.87 -6.54 -4.61
C LYS A 265 29.56 -6.06 -5.23
N PRO A 266 29.44 -6.06 -6.56
CA PRO A 266 28.18 -5.77 -7.23
C PRO A 266 27.13 -6.84 -6.87
N LEU A 267 25.93 -6.40 -6.61
CA LEU A 267 24.78 -7.28 -6.31
C LEU A 267 23.93 -7.42 -7.56
N VAL A 268 23.42 -8.62 -7.77
CA VAL A 268 22.41 -8.88 -8.79
C VAL A 268 21.03 -8.47 -8.28
N PRO A 269 20.13 -8.03 -9.16
CA PRO A 269 18.74 -7.83 -8.80
C PRO A 269 18.17 -9.09 -8.16
N LYS A 270 17.47 -8.92 -7.03
CA LYS A 270 16.83 -10.06 -6.39
C LYS A 270 15.60 -9.58 -5.61
N PRO A 271 14.50 -10.35 -5.64
CA PRO A 271 13.31 -10.06 -4.85
C PRO A 271 13.57 -10.12 -3.34
N LEU A 272 12.74 -9.43 -2.58
CA LEU A 272 12.85 -9.38 -1.12
C LEU A 272 12.58 -10.77 -0.51
N GLY A 273 13.48 -11.22 0.38
CA GLY A 273 13.37 -12.51 1.07
C GLY A 273 13.71 -13.73 0.21
N VAL A 274 14.11 -13.55 -1.03
CA VAL A 274 14.55 -14.65 -1.90
C VAL A 274 16.06 -14.84 -1.76
N ALA A 275 16.52 -16.07 -1.63
CA ALA A 275 17.94 -16.38 -1.61
C ALA A 275 18.58 -16.09 -2.99
N THR A 276 19.78 -15.53 -2.99
CA THR A 276 20.54 -15.35 -4.24
C THR A 276 21.08 -16.71 -4.68
N SER A 277 20.85 -17.11 -5.93
CA SER A 277 21.51 -18.27 -6.52
C SER A 277 23.02 -18.00 -6.63
N GLU A 278 23.85 -19.02 -6.44
CA GLU A 278 25.31 -18.91 -6.65
C GLU A 278 25.66 -18.57 -8.11
N ASP A 279 24.80 -18.97 -9.06
CA ASP A 279 24.95 -18.74 -10.49
C ASP A 279 24.18 -17.49 -10.99
N ALA A 280 23.70 -16.63 -10.07
CA ALA A 280 22.97 -15.44 -10.46
C ALA A 280 23.86 -14.43 -11.19
N GLU A 281 23.50 -14.10 -12.41
CA GLU A 281 24.23 -13.17 -13.28
C GLU A 281 23.53 -11.81 -13.35
N GLN A 282 24.28 -10.78 -13.71
CA GLN A 282 23.72 -9.46 -14.00
C GLN A 282 22.82 -9.56 -15.25
N PRO A 283 21.68 -8.85 -15.27
CA PRO A 283 20.82 -8.82 -16.45
C PRO A 283 21.60 -8.41 -17.71
N ALA A 284 21.34 -9.07 -18.83
CA ALA A 284 22.00 -8.77 -20.11
C ALA A 284 21.81 -7.30 -20.52
N ALA A 285 22.70 -6.77 -21.35
CA ALA A 285 22.55 -5.41 -21.89
C ALA A 285 21.22 -5.26 -22.64
N GLY A 286 20.57 -4.10 -22.48
CA GLY A 286 19.27 -3.82 -23.08
C GLY A 286 18.05 -4.44 -22.36
N ILE A 287 18.25 -5.23 -21.31
CA ILE A 287 17.16 -5.74 -20.48
C ILE A 287 16.88 -4.76 -19.34
N ASP A 288 15.63 -4.37 -19.17
CA ASP A 288 15.17 -3.58 -18.02
C ASP A 288 14.91 -4.52 -16.84
N PRO A 289 15.74 -4.49 -15.78
CA PRO A 289 15.56 -5.41 -14.65
C PRO A 289 14.30 -5.12 -13.85
N ARG A 290 13.69 -3.93 -13.98
CA ARG A 290 12.45 -3.58 -13.29
C ARG A 290 11.27 -4.44 -13.73
N GLN A 291 11.31 -4.99 -14.96
CA GLN A 291 10.26 -5.88 -15.45
C GLN A 291 10.19 -7.17 -14.60
N GLU A 292 11.34 -7.77 -14.29
CA GLU A 292 11.41 -8.93 -13.40
C GLU A 292 10.84 -8.62 -12.00
N LEU A 293 11.10 -7.41 -11.50
CA LEU A 293 10.50 -6.96 -10.24
C LEU A 293 8.96 -6.91 -10.33
N ILE A 294 8.40 -6.37 -11.41
CA ILE A 294 6.95 -6.35 -11.61
C ILE A 294 6.38 -7.75 -11.71
N ASP A 295 7.01 -8.61 -12.49
CA ASP A 295 6.57 -10.01 -12.64
C ASP A 295 6.52 -10.73 -11.28
N TRP A 296 7.52 -10.49 -10.42
CA TRP A 296 7.52 -11.01 -9.05
C TRP A 296 6.46 -10.36 -8.16
N LEU A 297 6.29 -9.04 -8.22
CA LEU A 297 5.28 -8.33 -7.41
C LEU A 297 3.87 -8.83 -7.70
N THR A 298 3.55 -9.06 -8.97
CA THR A 298 2.20 -9.41 -9.44
C THR A 298 1.94 -10.90 -9.47
N THR A 299 2.93 -11.73 -9.12
CA THR A 299 2.69 -13.18 -9.03
C THR A 299 1.70 -13.50 -7.90
N PRO A 300 0.77 -14.46 -8.11
CA PRO A 300 -0.19 -14.86 -7.07
C PRO A 300 0.46 -15.34 -5.77
N ASP A 301 1.68 -15.86 -5.86
CA ASP A 301 2.44 -16.36 -4.71
C ASP A 301 3.17 -15.25 -3.93
N ASN A 302 3.10 -13.98 -4.37
CA ASN A 302 3.71 -12.88 -3.63
C ASN A 302 2.93 -12.62 -2.33
N PRO A 303 3.56 -12.77 -1.14
CA PRO A 303 2.83 -12.75 0.12
C PRO A 303 2.44 -11.34 0.56
N THR A 304 3.03 -10.30 -0.01
CA THR A 304 2.96 -8.93 0.53
C THR A 304 2.24 -7.94 -0.38
N PHE A 305 2.35 -8.06 -1.70
CA PHE A 305 1.81 -7.07 -2.64
C PHE A 305 0.30 -6.88 -2.50
N ALA A 306 -0.46 -7.96 -2.65
CA ALA A 306 -1.92 -7.92 -2.51
C ALA A 306 -2.34 -7.55 -1.08
N ALA A 307 -1.62 -8.08 -0.07
CA ALA A 307 -1.88 -7.77 1.33
C ALA A 307 -1.65 -6.28 1.66
N ALA A 308 -0.57 -5.68 1.15
CA ALA A 308 -0.29 -4.25 1.33
C ALA A 308 -1.38 -3.37 0.67
N GLY A 309 -1.81 -3.72 -0.55
CA GLY A 309 -2.90 -3.05 -1.24
C GLY A 309 -4.22 -3.14 -0.46
N ALA A 310 -4.61 -4.34 -0.05
CA ALA A 310 -5.83 -4.58 0.73
C ALA A 310 -5.79 -3.84 2.08
N ASN A 311 -4.66 -3.89 2.79
CA ASN A 311 -4.49 -3.19 4.06
C ASN A 311 -4.61 -1.67 3.93
N ARG A 312 -4.17 -1.10 2.82
CA ARG A 312 -4.33 0.33 2.53
C ARG A 312 -5.80 0.71 2.35
N ILE A 313 -6.54 -0.04 1.55
CA ILE A 313 -7.99 0.18 1.36
C ILE A 313 -8.72 0.02 2.70
N TRP A 314 -8.36 -0.99 3.47
CA TRP A 314 -8.90 -1.20 4.80
C TRP A 314 -8.65 0.00 5.72
N ALA A 315 -7.40 0.48 5.77
CA ALA A 315 -7.05 1.65 6.59
C ALA A 315 -7.80 2.92 6.17
N GLU A 316 -8.07 3.10 4.89
CA GLU A 316 -8.87 4.23 4.39
C GLU A 316 -10.32 4.15 4.87
N LEU A 317 -10.93 2.97 4.82
CA LEU A 317 -12.34 2.77 5.21
C LEU A 317 -12.55 2.73 6.73
N PHE A 318 -11.58 2.19 7.50
CA PHE A 318 -11.72 1.96 8.94
C PHE A 318 -10.81 2.83 9.80
N GLY A 319 -9.96 3.66 9.19
CA GLY A 319 -9.06 4.58 9.88
C GLY A 319 -7.78 3.96 10.43
N ILE A 320 -7.67 2.62 10.44
CA ILE A 320 -6.49 1.86 10.88
C ILE A 320 -6.34 0.61 10.03
N GLY A 321 -5.10 0.25 9.69
CA GLY A 321 -4.80 -0.99 8.97
C GLY A 321 -4.96 -2.24 9.84
N ILE A 322 -5.00 -3.38 9.20
CA ILE A 322 -5.05 -4.71 9.86
C ILE A 322 -3.64 -5.09 10.36
N VAL A 323 -2.61 -4.61 9.66
CA VAL A 323 -1.20 -4.90 9.94
C VAL A 323 -0.46 -3.62 10.27
#